data_49af219370ad881347449b23a67cc1d6
#
_entry.id   49af219370ad881347449b23a67cc1d6
#
_cell.length_a   1.000
_cell.length_b   1.000
_cell.length_c   1.000
_cell.angle_alpha   90.00
_cell.angle_beta   90.00
_cell.angle_gamma   90.00
#
_symmetry.space_group_name_H-M   'P 1'
#
loop_
_entity.id
_entity.type
_entity.pdbx_description
1 polymer ?
#
loop_
_entity_poly.entity_id
_entity_poly.type
_entity_poly.pdbx_seq_one_letter_code
_entity_poly.pdbx_strand_id
1 'polypeptide(L)'
;MSSLRGQVRSGPHHGKSQAHGGVAPLNAMASRNTSFQPLPRPLGVPPYHYDISQKFPAIAIGDAMTFHVVGDTGGVKDGEFQDNVARQMVEHLTNGDGPTPQFCYHVGDVVYFTGMHDDYYAQFYEPYAHYEPPIFSIPGNHDGEVDDPTAQTSLDGWVDYFMQANPDVDPISKDAPRVQLDLPNVYWTLITPHATIVGMYTNVPEHGSIDSNQQQWLTNEFATADRNRALILSLHHPIYSFDAFHSGSSKMADVLENAIRDTGRVPNLVLTGHVHDYQRIEQTIAPDGPTPFIVIGHGGYHNLHKIHSKPGDTAPDSGAVLKYGADNCWGFMTLTIDKDTISGVTVEVGKDGSVLNTSDSFSYPAGPVILSDPKSVPTL
;
A
#
# COMPACT_ATOMS: atom_id res chain seq x y z
N MET A 1 -60.87 -28.21 16.33
CA MET A 1 -61.77 -27.27 15.63
C MET A 1 -60.92 -25.99 15.41
N SER A 2 -60.93 -25.49 14.24
CA SER A 2 -60.33 -24.23 13.75
C SER A 2 -58.85 -24.00 13.97
N SER A 3 -58.06 -24.31 12.94
CA SER A 3 -56.65 -23.96 12.76
C SER A 3 -56.51 -22.48 12.37
N LEU A 4 -55.71 -21.74 13.08
CA LEU A 4 -55.20 -20.45 12.62
C LEU A 4 -53.81 -20.63 12.05
N ARG A 5 -53.70 -20.64 10.72
CA ARG A 5 -52.43 -20.50 10.00
C ARG A 5 -52.02 -19.03 10.04
N GLY A 6 -50.95 -18.72 10.76
CA GLY A 6 -50.26 -17.42 10.68
C GLY A 6 -49.52 -17.31 9.36
N GLN A 7 -49.87 -16.29 8.58
CA GLN A 7 -49.10 -15.88 7.38
C GLN A 7 -47.77 -15.25 7.81
N VAL A 8 -46.71 -15.89 7.42
CA VAL A 8 -45.34 -15.27 7.44
C VAL A 8 -45.32 -14.24 6.33
N ARG A 9 -45.23 -12.97 6.70
CA ARG A 9 -44.96 -11.90 5.73
C ARG A 9 -43.51 -12.05 5.26
N SER A 10 -43.33 -12.32 3.98
CA SER A 10 -42.05 -12.22 3.29
C SER A 10 -41.58 -10.76 3.29
N GLY A 11 -40.43 -10.49 3.92
CA GLY A 11 -39.72 -9.22 3.79
C GLY A 11 -39.25 -8.99 2.35
N PRO A 12 -38.87 -7.77 2.01
CA PRO A 12 -38.48 -7.44 0.65
C PRO A 12 -37.27 -8.27 0.22
N HIS A 13 -37.41 -8.95 -0.91
CA HIS A 13 -36.30 -9.60 -1.58
C HIS A 13 -35.27 -8.54 -1.95
N HIS A 14 -34.14 -8.53 -1.26
CA HIS A 14 -32.95 -7.94 -1.82
C HIS A 14 -32.64 -8.68 -3.13
N GLY A 15 -32.71 -7.95 -4.22
CA GLY A 15 -32.42 -8.48 -5.54
C GLY A 15 -31.03 -9.12 -5.48
N LYS A 16 -30.97 -10.39 -5.84
CA LYS A 16 -29.70 -11.07 -6.09
C LYS A 16 -28.99 -10.28 -7.19
N SER A 17 -28.00 -9.48 -6.83
CA SER A 17 -26.99 -9.02 -7.74
C SER A 17 -26.43 -10.28 -8.38
N GLN A 18 -26.60 -10.42 -9.70
CA GLN A 18 -26.02 -11.53 -10.45
C GLN A 18 -24.52 -11.46 -10.22
N ALA A 19 -23.98 -12.51 -9.62
CA ALA A 19 -22.56 -12.74 -9.58
C ALA A 19 -22.09 -12.93 -11.05
N HIS A 20 -21.66 -11.85 -11.66
CA HIS A 20 -20.86 -11.95 -12.86
C HIS A 20 -19.47 -12.36 -12.39
N GLY A 21 -19.22 -13.68 -12.38
CA GLY A 21 -17.91 -14.29 -12.45
C GLY A 21 -17.33 -14.04 -13.84
N GLY A 22 -17.09 -12.80 -14.15
CA GLY A 22 -16.43 -12.30 -15.33
C GLY A 22 -15.77 -11.00 -14.87
N VAL A 23 -14.48 -10.91 -15.10
CA VAL A 23 -13.72 -9.67 -15.08
C VAL A 23 -14.63 -8.60 -15.69
N ALA A 24 -14.96 -7.57 -14.91
CA ALA A 24 -15.64 -6.42 -15.49
C ALA A 24 -14.72 -5.93 -16.62
N PRO A 25 -15.22 -5.85 -17.88
CA PRO A 25 -14.37 -5.35 -18.94
C PRO A 25 -13.84 -3.97 -18.52
N LEU A 26 -12.61 -3.66 -18.87
CA LEU A 26 -11.97 -2.33 -18.64
C LEU A 26 -12.93 -1.17 -18.88
N ASN A 27 -13.88 -1.34 -19.83
CA ASN A 27 -14.97 -0.38 -20.11
C ASN A 27 -16.01 -0.22 -18.99
N ALA A 28 -16.14 -1.14 -18.05
CA ALA A 28 -17.07 -0.97 -16.92
C ALA A 28 -16.42 -0.19 -15.77
N MET A 29 -15.10 -0.22 -15.64
CA MET A 29 -14.34 0.65 -14.75
C MET A 29 -14.24 2.08 -15.31
N ALA A 30 -14.25 2.25 -16.63
CA ALA A 30 -14.23 3.56 -17.30
C ALA A 30 -15.49 4.43 -17.11
N SER A 31 -16.53 3.92 -16.43
CA SER A 31 -17.73 4.71 -16.10
C SER A 31 -17.65 5.44 -14.75
N ARG A 32 -16.63 5.15 -13.92
CA ARG A 32 -16.39 5.88 -12.66
C ARG A 32 -15.57 7.14 -12.93
N ASN A 33 -15.61 8.07 -11.99
CA ASN A 33 -14.82 9.29 -12.09
C ASN A 33 -13.33 8.97 -11.93
N THR A 34 -12.66 8.67 -13.03
CA THR A 34 -11.22 8.39 -13.09
C THR A 34 -10.37 9.64 -13.29
N SER A 35 -10.94 10.82 -13.10
CA SER A 35 -10.21 12.08 -13.22
C SER A 35 -9.34 12.33 -12.00
N PHE A 36 -8.31 13.13 -12.19
CA PHE A 36 -7.48 13.64 -11.09
C PHE A 36 -8.35 14.38 -10.07
N GLN A 37 -8.33 13.93 -8.82
CA GLN A 37 -9.08 14.55 -7.74
C GLN A 37 -8.25 15.64 -7.05
N PRO A 38 -8.89 16.74 -6.60
CA PRO A 38 -8.22 17.78 -5.82
C PRO A 38 -7.58 17.21 -4.57
N LEU A 39 -6.38 17.67 -4.24
CA LEU A 39 -5.71 17.25 -3.01
C LEU A 39 -6.28 18.00 -1.78
N PRO A 40 -6.44 17.34 -0.65
CA PRO A 40 -6.76 17.99 0.61
C PRO A 40 -5.70 19.01 1.01
N ARG A 41 -6.10 19.94 1.87
CA ARG A 41 -5.14 20.91 2.41
C ARG A 41 -4.18 20.19 3.37
N PRO A 42 -2.85 20.34 3.20
CA PRO A 42 -1.88 19.78 4.14
C PRO A 42 -2.08 20.29 5.57
N LEU A 43 -1.84 19.45 6.57
CA LEU A 43 -1.72 19.84 7.97
C LEU A 43 -0.35 20.47 8.27
N GLY A 44 0.70 19.88 7.67
CA GLY A 44 2.07 20.33 7.85
C GLY A 44 2.53 21.30 6.78
N VAL A 45 3.82 21.58 6.82
CA VAL A 45 4.54 22.36 5.81
C VAL A 45 5.61 21.49 5.16
N PRO A 46 5.97 21.74 3.88
CA PRO A 46 7.09 21.01 3.27
C PRO A 46 8.34 21.08 4.17
N PRO A 47 9.11 20.00 4.25
CA PRO A 47 9.11 18.82 3.40
C PRO A 47 8.13 17.68 3.78
N TYR A 48 7.16 17.90 4.66
CA TYR A 48 6.16 16.92 5.12
C TYR A 48 6.77 15.68 5.79
N HIS A 49 7.77 15.89 6.64
CA HIS A 49 8.41 14.84 7.40
C HIS A 49 7.61 14.42 8.61
N TYR A 50 7.53 13.13 8.86
CA TYR A 50 6.96 12.50 10.03
C TYR A 50 8.03 11.65 10.71
N ASP A 51 8.63 12.15 11.76
CA ASP A 51 9.71 11.46 12.47
C ASP A 51 9.12 10.53 13.54
N ILE A 52 9.27 9.22 13.32
CA ILE A 52 8.70 8.20 14.19
C ILE A 52 9.24 8.31 15.62
N SER A 53 10.50 8.68 15.79
CA SER A 53 11.12 8.80 17.12
C SER A 53 10.55 9.95 17.93
N GLN A 54 10.07 11.00 17.26
CA GLN A 54 9.41 12.14 17.90
C GLN A 54 7.93 11.89 18.17
N LYS A 55 7.25 11.26 17.20
CA LYS A 55 5.80 11.03 17.26
C LYS A 55 5.44 9.82 18.12
N PHE A 56 6.26 8.78 18.10
CA PHE A 56 6.08 7.54 18.83
C PHE A 56 7.32 7.19 19.68
N PRO A 57 7.68 8.01 20.67
CA PRO A 57 8.90 7.81 21.46
C PRO A 57 8.90 6.50 22.28
N ALA A 58 7.74 5.86 22.43
CA ALA A 58 7.63 4.54 23.05
C ALA A 58 8.08 3.39 22.12
N ILE A 59 8.15 3.61 20.81
CA ILE A 59 8.65 2.63 19.86
C ILE A 59 10.18 2.63 19.95
N ALA A 60 10.74 1.60 20.60
CA ALA A 60 12.18 1.42 20.67
C ALA A 60 12.69 0.79 19.38
N ILE A 61 13.35 1.58 18.53
CA ILE A 61 14.08 1.08 17.35
C ILE A 61 15.56 1.00 17.74
N GLY A 62 16.08 -0.24 17.81
CA GLY A 62 17.47 -0.54 18.12
C GLY A 62 18.37 -0.60 16.89
N ASP A 63 19.23 -1.61 16.84
CA ASP A 63 20.17 -1.85 15.71
C ASP A 63 19.48 -2.25 14.42
N ALA A 64 18.23 -2.69 14.48
CA ALA A 64 17.36 -2.98 13.35
C ALA A 64 15.93 -2.51 13.61
N MET A 65 15.23 -2.21 12.53
CA MET A 65 13.82 -1.84 12.51
C MET A 65 13.04 -2.90 11.75
N THR A 66 11.96 -3.41 12.34
CA THR A 66 11.08 -4.39 11.69
C THR A 66 9.67 -3.84 11.62
N PHE A 67 9.01 -4.02 10.48
CA PHE A 67 7.63 -3.57 10.30
C PHE A 67 6.88 -4.41 9.27
N HIS A 68 5.56 -4.43 9.39
CA HIS A 68 4.70 -5.05 8.38
C HIS A 68 4.45 -4.09 7.21
N VAL A 69 4.31 -4.68 6.01
CA VAL A 69 3.85 -3.97 4.82
C VAL A 69 2.64 -4.72 4.27
N VAL A 70 1.58 -3.99 3.93
CA VAL A 70 0.34 -4.52 3.37
C VAL A 70 -0.31 -3.46 2.49
N GLY A 71 -1.12 -3.84 1.52
CA GLY A 71 -1.92 -2.94 0.70
C GLY A 71 -3.18 -3.62 0.18
N ASP A 72 -4.12 -2.84 -0.32
CA ASP A 72 -5.33 -3.33 -0.97
C ASP A 72 -6.13 -4.26 -0.03
N THR A 73 -6.47 -3.72 1.14
CA THR A 73 -6.98 -4.54 2.24
C THR A 73 -8.48 -4.58 2.37
N GLY A 74 -9.20 -3.53 1.97
CA GLY A 74 -10.62 -3.35 2.26
C GLY A 74 -11.52 -4.54 1.90
N GLY A 75 -12.20 -5.10 2.91
CA GLY A 75 -13.00 -6.31 2.82
C GLY A 75 -14.46 -6.09 2.38
N VAL A 76 -14.71 -5.67 1.14
CA VAL A 76 -16.05 -5.22 0.69
C VAL A 76 -17.10 -6.32 0.56
N LYS A 77 -16.73 -7.49 0.02
CA LYS A 77 -17.68 -8.59 -0.24
C LYS A 77 -17.49 -9.77 0.69
N ASP A 78 -16.26 -10.16 0.83
CA ASP A 78 -15.79 -11.29 1.61
C ASP A 78 -14.73 -10.78 2.58
N GLY A 79 -15.13 -10.07 3.62
CA GLY A 79 -14.25 -9.47 4.65
C GLY A 79 -13.38 -10.51 5.37
N GLU A 80 -13.75 -11.79 5.28
CA GLU A 80 -12.99 -12.90 5.89
C GLU A 80 -11.53 -12.97 5.42
N PHE A 81 -11.22 -12.52 4.20
CA PHE A 81 -9.83 -12.56 3.70
C PHE A 81 -8.98 -11.49 4.39
N GLN A 82 -9.51 -10.28 4.53
CA GLN A 82 -8.87 -9.23 5.31
C GLN A 82 -8.71 -9.64 6.78
N ASP A 83 -9.78 -10.18 7.40
CA ASP A 83 -9.76 -10.66 8.78
C ASP A 83 -8.70 -11.73 8.98
N ASN A 84 -8.56 -12.65 8.02
CA ASN A 84 -7.54 -13.70 8.06
C ASN A 84 -6.12 -13.12 8.00
N VAL A 85 -5.87 -12.15 7.11
CA VAL A 85 -4.58 -11.47 7.02
C VAL A 85 -4.29 -10.68 8.29
N ALA A 86 -5.24 -9.87 8.77
CA ALA A 86 -5.07 -9.08 9.99
C ALA A 86 -4.82 -9.97 11.22
N ARG A 87 -5.53 -11.10 11.34
CA ARG A 87 -5.29 -12.10 12.39
C ARG A 87 -3.87 -12.67 12.33
N GLN A 88 -3.37 -13.03 11.14
CA GLN A 88 -2.02 -13.53 10.99
C GLN A 88 -0.96 -12.45 11.32
N MET A 89 -1.24 -11.17 11.01
CA MET A 89 -0.39 -10.05 11.45
C MET A 89 -0.34 -9.94 12.97
N VAL A 90 -1.48 -10.12 13.67
CA VAL A 90 -1.55 -10.14 15.15
C VAL A 90 -0.82 -11.37 15.72
N GLU A 91 -1.02 -12.55 15.14
CA GLU A 91 -0.31 -13.76 15.55
C GLU A 91 1.21 -13.60 15.40
N HIS A 92 1.67 -12.94 14.33
CA HIS A 92 3.08 -12.66 14.11
C HIS A 92 3.68 -11.72 15.18
N LEU A 93 2.92 -10.77 15.72
CA LEU A 93 3.38 -9.91 16.82
C LEU A 93 3.68 -10.70 18.10
N THR A 94 2.95 -11.79 18.34
CA THR A 94 2.96 -12.52 19.62
C THR A 94 3.73 -13.83 19.56
N ASN A 95 3.70 -14.53 18.44
CA ASN A 95 4.21 -15.89 18.27
C ASN A 95 5.17 -16.03 17.08
N GLY A 96 5.49 -14.94 16.37
CA GLY A 96 6.35 -15.00 15.20
C GLY A 96 7.81 -15.34 15.54
N ASP A 97 8.45 -16.09 14.66
CA ASP A 97 9.90 -16.35 14.71
C ASP A 97 10.63 -15.14 14.15
N GLY A 98 11.18 -14.29 14.99
CA GLY A 98 11.93 -13.12 14.54
C GLY A 98 11.69 -11.85 15.36
N PRO A 99 12.23 -10.70 14.93
CA PRO A 99 12.00 -9.42 15.58
C PRO A 99 10.53 -8.98 15.46
N THR A 100 9.96 -8.55 16.57
CA THR A 100 8.56 -8.05 16.60
C THR A 100 8.40 -6.80 15.75
N PRO A 101 7.44 -6.77 14.80
CA PRO A 101 7.11 -5.58 14.02
C PRO A 101 6.68 -4.40 14.89
N GLN A 102 7.25 -3.23 14.63
CA GLN A 102 7.08 -2.02 15.42
C GLN A 102 5.96 -1.13 14.91
N PHE A 103 5.59 -1.26 13.64
CA PHE A 103 4.48 -0.58 12.98
C PHE A 103 4.03 -1.36 11.73
N CYS A 104 2.96 -0.92 11.10
CA CYS A 104 2.57 -1.32 9.76
C CYS A 104 2.70 -0.12 8.82
N TYR A 105 3.16 -0.36 7.60
CA TYR A 105 3.14 0.60 6.50
C TYR A 105 2.19 0.09 5.40
N HIS A 106 1.07 0.78 5.22
CA HIS A 106 0.03 0.42 4.27
C HIS A 106 0.24 1.18 2.95
N VAL A 107 0.28 0.47 1.83
CA VAL A 107 0.61 1.05 0.52
C VAL A 107 -0.62 1.50 -0.29
N GLY A 108 -1.73 1.78 0.38
CA GLY A 108 -2.94 2.35 -0.22
C GLY A 108 -4.07 1.35 -0.44
N ASP A 109 -5.21 1.85 -0.86
CA ASP A 109 -6.49 1.16 -0.94
C ASP A 109 -6.86 0.52 0.42
N VAL A 110 -6.99 1.40 1.42
CA VAL A 110 -7.37 1.02 2.78
C VAL A 110 -8.82 0.57 2.80
N VAL A 111 -9.69 1.30 2.09
CA VAL A 111 -11.12 0.98 1.96
C VAL A 111 -11.58 1.03 0.50
N TYR A 112 -12.62 0.29 0.18
CA TYR A 112 -13.26 0.19 -1.13
C TYR A 112 -14.76 0.54 -1.04
N PHE A 113 -15.39 1.09 -2.10
CA PHE A 113 -14.75 1.43 -3.40
C PHE A 113 -14.43 2.93 -3.49
N THR A 114 -14.87 3.76 -2.58
CA THR A 114 -14.90 5.22 -2.70
C THR A 114 -14.34 5.94 -1.48
N GLY A 115 -13.50 5.32 -0.68
CA GLY A 115 -12.78 5.95 0.43
C GLY A 115 -13.64 6.68 1.47
N MET A 116 -14.93 6.29 1.61
CA MET A 116 -15.86 6.99 2.52
C MET A 116 -15.53 6.73 3.99
N HIS A 117 -15.66 7.74 4.82
CA HIS A 117 -15.50 7.63 6.27
C HIS A 117 -16.38 6.53 6.88
N ASP A 118 -17.63 6.41 6.45
CA ASP A 118 -18.57 5.40 6.98
C ASP A 118 -18.12 3.94 6.73
N ASP A 119 -17.27 3.69 5.73
CA ASP A 119 -16.75 2.37 5.40
C ASP A 119 -15.56 1.96 6.27
N TYR A 120 -14.92 2.91 7.00
CA TYR A 120 -13.73 2.65 7.81
C TYR A 120 -13.96 1.69 8.95
N TYR A 121 -15.15 1.67 9.58
CA TYR A 121 -15.42 0.71 10.65
C TYR A 121 -15.22 -0.73 10.18
N ALA A 122 -15.94 -1.12 9.13
CA ALA A 122 -15.96 -2.50 8.66
C ALA A 122 -14.70 -2.91 7.89
N GLN A 123 -13.99 -1.95 7.29
CA GLN A 123 -12.86 -2.24 6.41
C GLN A 123 -11.49 -1.86 7.00
N PHE A 124 -11.46 -1.19 8.15
CA PHE A 124 -10.22 -0.78 8.78
C PHE A 124 -10.24 -0.96 10.31
N TYR A 125 -11.18 -0.35 11.05
CA TYR A 125 -11.14 -0.41 12.51
C TYR A 125 -11.39 -1.83 13.04
N GLU A 126 -12.45 -2.49 12.60
CA GLU A 126 -12.84 -3.82 13.07
C GLU A 126 -11.79 -4.90 12.72
N PRO A 127 -11.32 -5.05 11.46
CA PRO A 127 -10.29 -6.03 11.11
C PRO A 127 -8.98 -5.85 11.89
N TYR A 128 -8.57 -4.61 12.15
CA TYR A 128 -7.32 -4.30 12.85
C TYR A 128 -7.50 -4.00 14.35
N ALA A 129 -8.66 -4.32 14.95
CA ALA A 129 -8.96 -4.02 16.36
C ALA A 129 -7.91 -4.57 17.35
N HIS A 130 -7.29 -5.70 17.02
CA HIS A 130 -6.28 -6.36 17.85
C HIS A 130 -4.83 -6.13 17.38
N TYR A 131 -4.63 -5.33 16.35
CA TYR A 131 -3.31 -4.97 15.87
C TYR A 131 -2.83 -3.70 16.59
N GLU A 132 -2.05 -3.86 17.66
CA GLU A 132 -1.65 -2.74 18.55
C GLU A 132 -0.68 -1.72 17.93
N PRO A 133 0.31 -2.11 17.08
CA PRO A 133 1.25 -1.12 16.54
C PRO A 133 0.55 -0.06 15.67
N PRO A 134 1.12 1.16 15.52
CA PRO A 134 0.57 2.16 14.63
C PRO A 134 0.58 1.67 13.17
N ILE A 135 -0.46 2.06 12.43
CA ILE A 135 -0.59 1.80 11.00
C ILE A 135 -0.42 3.13 10.28
N PHE A 136 0.68 3.29 9.55
CA PHE A 136 0.92 4.42 8.65
C PHE A 136 0.43 4.05 7.26
N SER A 137 -0.01 5.02 6.45
CA SER A 137 -0.50 4.76 5.10
C SER A 137 -0.14 5.87 4.13
N ILE A 138 -0.01 5.50 2.88
CA ILE A 138 -0.28 6.38 1.73
C ILE A 138 -1.67 6.05 1.20
N PRO A 139 -2.42 7.00 0.59
CA PRO A 139 -3.69 6.65 -0.02
C PRO A 139 -3.50 5.94 -1.37
N GLY A 140 -4.42 5.01 -1.69
CA GLY A 140 -4.57 4.44 -3.02
C GLY A 140 -5.59 5.19 -3.87
N ASN A 141 -5.94 4.65 -5.03
CA ASN A 141 -6.93 5.28 -5.89
C ASN A 141 -8.36 5.13 -5.34
N HIS A 142 -8.70 3.98 -4.76
CA HIS A 142 -10.03 3.78 -4.15
C HIS A 142 -10.25 4.64 -2.92
N ASP A 143 -9.22 4.95 -2.13
CA ASP A 143 -9.32 5.92 -1.04
C ASP A 143 -9.69 7.32 -1.56
N GLY A 144 -9.31 7.65 -2.79
CA GLY A 144 -9.57 8.94 -3.44
C GLY A 144 -10.75 8.98 -4.40
N GLU A 145 -11.31 7.86 -4.82
CA GLU A 145 -12.48 7.80 -5.69
C GLU A 145 -13.71 8.41 -5.03
N VAL A 146 -14.55 9.06 -5.83
CA VAL A 146 -15.84 9.62 -5.41
C VAL A 146 -16.92 9.26 -6.42
N ASP A 147 -18.07 8.78 -5.94
CA ASP A 147 -19.22 8.48 -6.79
C ASP A 147 -19.98 9.77 -7.17
N ASP A 148 -20.15 10.66 -6.21
CA ASP A 148 -20.79 11.96 -6.40
C ASP A 148 -19.90 13.09 -5.89
N PRO A 149 -19.14 13.77 -6.76
CA PRO A 149 -18.25 14.86 -6.36
C PRO A 149 -18.97 16.09 -5.83
N THR A 150 -20.33 16.15 -5.90
CA THR A 150 -21.12 17.20 -5.27
C THR A 150 -21.47 16.89 -3.82
N ALA A 151 -21.43 15.62 -3.42
CA ALA A 151 -21.77 15.12 -2.10
C ALA A 151 -20.58 14.57 -1.32
N GLN A 152 -19.50 14.20 -2.00
CA GLN A 152 -18.32 13.59 -1.41
C GLN A 152 -17.07 14.43 -1.66
N THR A 153 -16.16 14.43 -0.69
CA THR A 153 -14.79 14.96 -0.85
C THR A 153 -13.84 13.78 -1.03
N SER A 154 -12.98 13.87 -2.03
CA SER A 154 -11.94 12.85 -2.25
C SER A 154 -11.06 12.70 -1.02
N LEU A 155 -10.73 11.46 -0.66
CA LEU A 155 -9.94 11.08 0.52
C LEU A 155 -10.62 11.38 1.86
N ASP A 156 -11.94 11.51 1.91
CA ASP A 156 -12.69 11.89 3.10
C ASP A 156 -12.33 10.99 4.30
N GLY A 157 -12.54 9.68 4.18
CA GLY A 157 -12.24 8.75 5.26
C GLY A 157 -10.75 8.62 5.55
N TRP A 158 -9.89 8.72 4.54
CA TRP A 158 -8.44 8.66 4.75
C TRP A 158 -7.96 9.87 5.57
N VAL A 159 -8.43 11.07 5.26
CA VAL A 159 -8.10 12.30 6.00
C VAL A 159 -8.64 12.23 7.42
N ASP A 160 -9.84 11.69 7.63
CA ASP A 160 -10.45 11.58 8.95
C ASP A 160 -9.69 10.66 9.90
N TYR A 161 -8.99 9.65 9.41
CA TYR A 161 -8.15 8.83 10.26
C TYR A 161 -6.68 9.27 10.26
N PHE A 162 -6.08 9.51 9.08
CA PHE A 162 -4.63 9.68 8.96
C PHE A 162 -4.15 11.13 9.08
N MET A 163 -5.03 12.14 8.91
CA MET A 163 -4.62 13.55 8.87
C MET A 163 -5.42 14.43 9.85
N GLN A 164 -5.50 14.04 11.11
CA GLN A 164 -6.20 14.83 12.11
C GLN A 164 -5.26 15.79 12.85
N ALA A 165 -5.61 17.10 12.87
CA ALA A 165 -4.79 18.12 13.57
C ALA A 165 -4.72 17.90 15.09
N ASN A 166 -5.73 17.25 15.65
CA ASN A 166 -5.82 16.89 17.06
C ASN A 166 -6.29 15.42 17.14
N PRO A 167 -5.36 14.46 17.00
CA PRO A 167 -5.73 13.05 17.02
C PRO A 167 -6.47 12.65 18.29
N ASP A 168 -7.58 11.95 18.09
CA ASP A 168 -8.40 11.36 19.16
C ASP A 168 -8.96 10.02 18.65
N VAL A 169 -9.74 9.33 19.45
CA VAL A 169 -10.47 8.13 19.01
C VAL A 169 -11.69 8.57 18.21
N ASP A 170 -11.74 8.16 16.94
CA ASP A 170 -12.88 8.44 16.09
C ASP A 170 -14.14 7.71 16.60
N PRO A 171 -15.27 8.39 16.81
CA PRO A 171 -16.51 7.76 17.24
C PRO A 171 -17.00 6.63 16.34
N ILE A 172 -16.66 6.64 15.02
CA ILE A 172 -17.03 5.57 14.09
C ILE A 172 -16.30 4.26 14.37
N SER A 173 -15.18 4.31 15.11
CA SER A 173 -14.42 3.10 15.50
C SER A 173 -15.17 2.21 16.50
N LYS A 174 -16.21 2.72 17.18
CA LYS A 174 -17.10 1.99 18.10
C LYS A 174 -16.31 1.18 19.14
N ASP A 175 -16.40 -0.16 19.07
CA ASP A 175 -15.74 -1.12 19.96
C ASP A 175 -14.35 -1.57 19.49
N ALA A 176 -13.86 -1.01 18.39
CA ALA A 176 -12.50 -1.18 17.86
C ALA A 176 -11.71 0.14 17.91
N PRO A 177 -11.55 0.79 19.09
CA PRO A 177 -10.99 2.14 19.19
C PRO A 177 -9.52 2.16 18.76
N ARG A 178 -9.20 3.11 17.88
CA ARG A 178 -7.84 3.42 17.45
C ARG A 178 -7.66 4.93 17.40
N VAL A 179 -6.57 5.42 17.97
CA VAL A 179 -6.24 6.85 17.92
C VAL A 179 -5.81 7.22 16.49
N GLN A 180 -6.42 8.28 15.97
CA GLN A 180 -6.10 8.89 14.69
C GLN A 180 -4.64 9.34 14.61
N LEU A 181 -4.16 9.62 13.39
CA LEU A 181 -2.81 10.13 13.14
C LEU A 181 -2.85 11.59 12.66
N ASP A 182 -1.74 12.28 12.86
CA ASP A 182 -1.50 13.66 12.39
C ASP A 182 -0.48 13.69 11.24
N LEU A 183 -0.65 12.83 10.23
CA LEU A 183 0.23 12.83 9.07
C LEU A 183 0.20 14.22 8.39
N PRO A 184 1.36 14.75 7.94
CA PRO A 184 1.45 16.14 7.53
C PRO A 184 0.77 16.45 6.20
N ASN A 185 0.58 15.45 5.35
CA ASN A 185 0.00 15.59 4.01
C ASN A 185 -0.39 14.20 3.46
N VAL A 186 -1.11 14.14 2.34
CA VAL A 186 -1.45 12.89 1.62
C VAL A 186 -0.24 12.25 0.92
N TYR A 187 0.82 13.02 0.69
CA TYR A 187 2.16 12.52 0.36
C TYR A 187 3.14 13.08 1.38
N TRP A 188 3.97 12.22 1.93
CA TRP A 188 4.77 12.54 3.12
C TRP A 188 5.93 11.56 3.28
N THR A 189 6.89 11.91 4.10
CA THR A 189 8.08 11.10 4.35
C THR A 189 8.14 10.62 5.78
N LEU A 190 8.19 9.30 5.98
CA LEU A 190 8.47 8.70 7.28
C LEU A 190 9.99 8.70 7.51
N ILE A 191 10.42 9.40 8.54
CA ILE A 191 11.81 9.41 8.99
C ILE A 191 11.97 8.40 10.11
N THR A 192 12.87 7.44 9.92
CA THR A 192 13.21 6.42 10.91
C THR A 192 14.73 6.37 11.12
N PRO A 193 15.26 5.70 12.16
CA PRO A 193 16.70 5.54 12.33
C PRO A 193 17.42 4.85 11.18
N HIS A 194 16.75 3.91 10.46
CA HIS A 194 17.38 3.07 9.44
C HIS A 194 16.92 3.37 8.02
N ALA A 195 15.78 4.05 7.84
CA ALA A 195 15.24 4.33 6.53
C ALA A 195 14.56 5.72 6.46
N THR A 196 14.59 6.29 5.26
CA THR A 196 13.74 7.39 4.81
C THR A 196 12.73 6.78 3.84
N ILE A 197 11.45 6.71 4.23
CA ILE A 197 10.38 6.15 3.40
C ILE A 197 9.58 7.31 2.82
N VAL A 198 9.76 7.55 1.52
CA VAL A 198 9.09 8.63 0.78
C VAL A 198 7.80 8.09 0.20
N GLY A 199 6.67 8.50 0.77
CA GLY A 199 5.34 8.03 0.40
C GLY A 199 4.62 9.02 -0.52
N MET A 200 4.22 8.57 -1.71
CA MET A 200 3.50 9.36 -2.71
C MET A 200 2.01 9.05 -2.70
N TYR A 201 1.20 10.04 -3.03
CA TYR A 201 -0.18 9.82 -3.46
C TYR A 201 -0.28 9.93 -4.97
N THR A 202 -0.57 8.83 -5.63
CA THR A 202 -0.63 8.75 -7.10
C THR A 202 -2.02 9.03 -7.68
N ASN A 203 -2.96 9.49 -6.84
CA ASN A 203 -4.30 9.92 -7.19
C ASN A 203 -5.15 8.81 -7.85
N VAL A 204 -6.33 9.18 -8.37
CA VAL A 204 -7.37 8.27 -8.88
C VAL A 204 -7.14 7.76 -10.31
N PRO A 205 -6.58 8.55 -11.26
CA PRO A 205 -6.45 8.11 -12.64
C PRO A 205 -5.71 6.78 -12.78
N GLU A 206 -6.21 5.91 -13.63
CA GLU A 206 -5.54 4.68 -14.02
C GLU A 206 -4.06 4.95 -14.38
N HIS A 207 -3.16 4.11 -13.91
CA HIS A 207 -1.71 4.29 -13.98
C HIS A 207 -1.15 5.45 -13.15
N GLY A 208 -1.96 6.09 -12.31
CA GLY A 208 -1.53 7.18 -11.45
C GLY A 208 -1.35 8.52 -12.19
N SER A 209 -1.37 9.58 -11.42
CA SER A 209 -1.05 10.95 -11.87
C SER A 209 -0.67 11.79 -10.66
N ILE A 210 0.33 12.64 -10.80
CA ILE A 210 0.73 13.61 -9.77
C ILE A 210 0.81 15.01 -10.36
N ASP A 211 0.74 16.03 -9.51
CA ASP A 211 0.98 17.38 -9.93
C ASP A 211 2.48 17.76 -9.86
N SER A 212 2.80 18.92 -10.42
CA SER A 212 4.18 19.42 -10.45
C SER A 212 4.75 19.72 -9.05
N ASN A 213 3.91 20.02 -8.07
CA ASN A 213 4.35 20.29 -6.69
C ASN A 213 4.82 19.00 -6.04
N GLN A 214 4.09 17.90 -6.22
CA GLN A 214 4.49 16.59 -5.71
C GLN A 214 5.75 16.07 -6.42
N GLN A 215 5.87 16.29 -7.75
CA GLN A 215 7.11 15.95 -8.48
C GLN A 215 8.32 16.71 -7.91
N GLN A 216 8.19 18.01 -7.69
CA GLN A 216 9.26 18.83 -7.11
C GLN A 216 9.59 18.40 -5.68
N TRP A 217 8.57 18.10 -4.88
CA TRP A 217 8.75 17.59 -3.52
C TRP A 217 9.51 16.26 -3.53
N LEU A 218 9.13 15.30 -4.40
CA LEU A 218 9.81 14.02 -4.53
C LEU A 218 11.29 14.20 -4.87
N THR A 219 11.60 15.07 -5.84
CA THR A 219 12.97 15.39 -6.22
C THR A 219 13.76 15.96 -5.03
N ASN A 220 13.15 16.85 -4.24
CA ASN A 220 13.78 17.40 -3.04
C ASN A 220 14.02 16.35 -1.96
N GLU A 221 13.07 15.43 -1.73
CA GLU A 221 13.23 14.31 -0.80
C GLU A 221 14.42 13.42 -1.21
N PHE A 222 14.54 13.07 -2.49
CA PHE A 222 15.66 12.27 -2.99
C PHE A 222 17.00 13.00 -2.84
N ALA A 223 17.04 14.31 -3.13
CA ALA A 223 18.25 15.12 -3.00
C ALA A 223 18.75 15.24 -1.56
N THR A 224 17.83 15.32 -0.59
CA THR A 224 18.11 15.60 0.82
C THR A 224 18.08 14.39 1.73
N ALA A 225 17.62 13.22 1.25
CA ALA A 225 17.59 11.98 2.03
C ALA A 225 18.94 11.66 2.65
N ASP A 226 18.94 11.34 3.95
CA ASP A 226 20.15 10.99 4.69
C ASP A 226 20.85 9.79 4.03
N ARG A 227 22.13 9.94 3.73
CA ARG A 227 22.94 8.91 3.07
C ARG A 227 23.33 7.75 3.98
N ASN A 228 23.08 7.87 5.27
CA ASN A 228 23.30 6.80 6.24
C ASN A 228 22.06 5.93 6.45
N ARG A 229 20.99 6.19 5.71
CA ARG A 229 19.71 5.48 5.79
C ARG A 229 19.33 4.94 4.42
N ALA A 230 18.65 3.80 4.43
CA ALA A 230 18.02 3.30 3.20
C ALA A 230 16.99 4.30 2.67
N LEU A 231 16.96 4.52 1.36
CA LEU A 231 15.93 5.31 0.69
C LEU A 231 14.89 4.35 0.11
N ILE A 232 13.67 4.43 0.61
CA ILE A 232 12.53 3.63 0.14
C ILE A 232 11.52 4.56 -0.50
N LEU A 233 11.10 4.24 -1.72
CA LEU A 233 9.96 4.91 -2.37
C LEU A 233 8.72 4.05 -2.19
N SER A 234 7.62 4.66 -1.77
CA SER A 234 6.31 4.01 -1.72
C SER A 234 5.30 4.79 -2.55
N LEU A 235 4.59 4.11 -3.44
CA LEU A 235 3.53 4.65 -4.28
C LEU A 235 2.50 3.56 -4.56
N HIS A 236 1.23 3.92 -4.70
CA HIS A 236 0.19 2.90 -4.85
C HIS A 236 0.24 2.23 -6.22
N HIS A 237 0.23 2.97 -7.34
CA HIS A 237 0.29 2.41 -8.68
C HIS A 237 1.70 1.89 -9.02
N PRO A 238 1.86 0.60 -9.36
CA PRO A 238 3.18 0.01 -9.60
C PRO A 238 3.80 0.50 -10.91
N ILE A 239 5.12 0.68 -10.90
CA ILE A 239 5.91 0.99 -12.10
C ILE A 239 5.98 -0.24 -13.00
N TYR A 240 6.17 -1.42 -12.43
CA TYR A 240 6.17 -2.70 -13.12
C TYR A 240 5.08 -3.61 -12.60
N SER A 241 4.45 -4.35 -13.50
CA SER A 241 3.50 -5.41 -13.17
C SER A 241 3.50 -6.48 -14.25
N PHE A 242 3.46 -7.73 -13.83
CA PHE A 242 3.26 -8.91 -14.67
C PHE A 242 1.84 -9.46 -14.54
N ASP A 243 0.93 -8.68 -14.02
CA ASP A 243 -0.49 -8.99 -13.92
C ASP A 243 -1.15 -9.04 -15.31
N ALA A 244 -2.20 -9.86 -15.44
CA ALA A 244 -2.91 -10.05 -16.69
C ALA A 244 -3.88 -8.90 -17.04
N PHE A 245 -4.17 -8.01 -16.08
CA PHE A 245 -5.21 -6.97 -16.18
C PHE A 245 -4.66 -5.56 -16.00
N HIS A 246 -3.76 -5.35 -15.02
CA HIS A 246 -3.15 -4.07 -14.73
C HIS A 246 -1.67 -4.08 -15.07
N SER A 247 -1.34 -3.39 -16.15
CA SER A 247 0.07 -3.18 -16.54
C SER A 247 0.76 -2.22 -15.57
N GLY A 248 2.09 -2.23 -15.56
CA GLY A 248 2.87 -1.20 -14.90
C GLY A 248 2.59 0.20 -15.45
N SER A 249 2.93 1.22 -14.68
CA SER A 249 2.72 2.62 -15.01
C SER A 249 3.96 3.28 -15.60
N SER A 250 3.95 3.55 -16.89
CA SER A 250 4.99 4.37 -17.53
C SER A 250 5.02 5.81 -17.00
N LYS A 251 3.88 6.36 -16.55
CA LYS A 251 3.85 7.70 -15.95
C LYS A 251 4.62 7.74 -14.63
N MET A 252 4.46 6.71 -13.79
CA MET A 252 5.19 6.64 -12.53
C MET A 252 6.66 6.26 -12.75
N ALA A 253 6.97 5.53 -13.82
CA ALA A 253 8.33 5.34 -14.29
C ALA A 253 8.99 6.69 -14.64
N ASP A 254 8.34 7.52 -15.45
CA ASP A 254 8.82 8.86 -15.81
C ASP A 254 9.05 9.73 -14.56
N VAL A 255 8.14 9.67 -13.59
CA VAL A 255 8.24 10.41 -12.32
C VAL A 255 9.49 9.99 -11.54
N LEU A 256 9.74 8.70 -11.41
CA LEU A 256 10.93 8.17 -10.73
C LEU A 256 12.21 8.48 -11.52
N GLU A 257 12.20 8.27 -12.84
CA GLU A 257 13.33 8.62 -13.71
C GLU A 257 13.75 10.09 -13.56
N ASN A 258 12.77 11.01 -13.54
CA ASN A 258 13.04 12.43 -13.37
C ASN A 258 13.70 12.71 -12.02
N ALA A 259 13.19 12.13 -10.93
CA ALA A 259 13.80 12.30 -9.61
C ALA A 259 15.22 11.74 -9.55
N ILE A 260 15.49 10.57 -10.14
CA ILE A 260 16.84 9.99 -10.22
C ILE A 260 17.75 10.84 -11.11
N ARG A 261 17.27 11.30 -12.26
CA ARG A 261 18.04 12.12 -13.22
C ARG A 261 18.46 13.46 -12.61
N ASP A 262 17.62 14.04 -11.79
CA ASP A 262 17.89 15.34 -11.15
C ASP A 262 18.82 15.22 -9.94
N THR A 263 18.86 14.07 -9.27
CA THR A 263 19.55 13.91 -7.97
C THR A 263 20.70 12.90 -7.98
N GLY A 264 20.69 11.96 -8.92
CA GLY A 264 21.57 10.79 -8.94
C GLY A 264 21.22 9.74 -7.88
N ARG A 265 20.21 9.97 -7.04
CA ARG A 265 19.79 9.03 -5.98
C ARG A 265 18.83 7.99 -6.55
N VAL A 266 19.16 6.72 -6.32
CA VAL A 266 18.29 5.58 -6.65
C VAL A 266 17.70 5.03 -5.35
N PRO A 267 16.40 4.72 -5.28
CA PRO A 267 15.83 4.09 -4.10
C PRO A 267 16.41 2.67 -3.93
N ASN A 268 16.61 2.26 -2.68
CA ASN A 268 17.04 0.90 -2.35
C ASN A 268 15.93 -0.12 -2.54
N LEU A 269 14.67 0.35 -2.45
CA LEU A 269 13.45 -0.47 -2.55
C LEU A 269 12.28 0.41 -3.00
N VAL A 270 11.40 -0.14 -3.83
CA VAL A 270 10.12 0.47 -4.21
C VAL A 270 8.97 -0.42 -3.74
N LEU A 271 8.02 0.14 -2.98
CA LEU A 271 6.84 -0.54 -2.45
C LEU A 271 5.59 -0.02 -3.16
N THR A 272 4.76 -0.93 -3.65
CA THR A 272 3.53 -0.60 -4.39
C THR A 272 2.37 -1.54 -4.02
N GLY A 273 1.13 -1.11 -4.31
CA GLY A 273 -0.09 -1.90 -4.21
C GLY A 273 -0.83 -2.01 -5.53
N HIS A 274 -2.15 -1.73 -5.54
CA HIS A 274 -3.04 -1.59 -6.69
C HIS A 274 -3.34 -2.90 -7.44
N VAL A 275 -2.35 -3.74 -7.63
CA VAL A 275 -2.49 -5.03 -8.31
C VAL A 275 -2.66 -6.10 -7.24
N HIS A 276 -3.82 -6.78 -7.27
CA HIS A 276 -4.24 -7.69 -6.21
C HIS A 276 -3.52 -9.05 -6.28
N ASP A 277 -2.21 -8.98 -6.19
CA ASP A 277 -1.31 -10.12 -6.11
C ASP A 277 -0.02 -9.73 -5.35
N TYR A 278 0.92 -10.64 -5.25
CA TYR A 278 2.27 -10.33 -4.79
C TYR A 278 3.26 -10.55 -5.91
N GLN A 279 4.11 -9.55 -6.17
CA GLN A 279 5.21 -9.68 -7.13
C GLN A 279 6.49 -9.07 -6.56
N ARG A 280 7.62 -9.75 -6.71
CA ARG A 280 8.95 -9.15 -6.57
C ARG A 280 9.62 -9.10 -7.93
N ILE A 281 9.90 -7.88 -8.34
CA ILE A 281 10.47 -7.56 -9.65
C ILE A 281 11.80 -6.84 -9.40
N GLU A 282 12.80 -7.17 -10.19
CA GLU A 282 14.12 -6.50 -10.11
C GLU A 282 14.41 -5.72 -11.39
N GLN A 283 14.88 -4.49 -11.23
CA GLN A 283 15.41 -3.68 -12.33
C GLN A 283 16.81 -3.16 -11.97
N THR A 284 17.74 -3.32 -12.90
CA THR A 284 19.10 -2.78 -12.73
C THR A 284 19.12 -1.33 -13.15
N ILE A 285 19.06 -0.42 -12.19
CA ILE A 285 19.16 1.03 -12.40
C ILE A 285 20.59 1.51 -12.22
N ALA A 286 21.29 0.95 -11.25
CA ALA A 286 22.68 1.29 -10.93
C ALA A 286 23.61 0.08 -11.10
N PRO A 287 24.91 0.28 -11.35
CA PRO A 287 25.85 -0.82 -11.52
C PRO A 287 26.05 -1.68 -10.27
N ASP A 288 25.74 -1.14 -9.09
CA ASP A 288 25.99 -1.78 -7.79
C ASP A 288 25.01 -2.91 -7.46
N GLY A 289 23.98 -3.10 -8.28
CA GLY A 289 23.00 -4.17 -8.12
C GLY A 289 21.59 -3.76 -8.55
N PRO A 290 20.66 -4.70 -8.53
CA PRO A 290 19.27 -4.42 -8.87
C PRO A 290 18.56 -3.65 -7.76
N THR A 291 17.63 -2.79 -8.16
CA THR A 291 16.60 -2.23 -7.29
C THR A 291 15.38 -3.15 -7.30
N PRO A 292 14.92 -3.63 -6.14
CA PRO A 292 13.67 -4.39 -6.04
C PRO A 292 12.45 -3.46 -6.09
N PHE A 293 11.45 -3.90 -6.86
CA PHE A 293 10.11 -3.33 -6.94
C PHE A 293 9.13 -4.39 -6.43
N ILE A 294 8.43 -4.08 -5.37
CA ILE A 294 7.50 -4.98 -4.72
C ILE A 294 6.08 -4.51 -4.99
N VAL A 295 5.27 -5.38 -5.56
CA VAL A 295 3.81 -5.26 -5.57
C VAL A 295 3.28 -6.08 -4.41
N ILE A 296 2.51 -5.48 -3.50
CA ILE A 296 1.95 -6.13 -2.32
C ILE A 296 0.47 -5.74 -2.14
N GLY A 297 -0.32 -6.02 -3.18
CA GLY A 297 -1.75 -5.70 -3.23
C GLY A 297 -2.67 -6.87 -2.88
N HIS A 298 -2.19 -7.89 -2.18
CA HIS A 298 -2.96 -9.06 -1.80
C HIS A 298 -3.37 -9.07 -0.31
N GLY A 299 -3.53 -7.86 0.28
CA GLY A 299 -3.74 -7.67 1.72
C GLY A 299 -5.12 -8.02 2.25
N GLY A 300 -6.11 -8.29 1.38
CA GLY A 300 -7.45 -8.63 1.88
C GLY A 300 -8.57 -8.47 0.87
N TYR A 301 -8.40 -7.66 -0.17
CA TYR A 301 -9.42 -7.52 -1.18
C TYR A 301 -9.77 -8.88 -1.83
N HIS A 302 -11.07 -9.15 -1.99
CA HIS A 302 -11.57 -10.50 -2.29
C HIS A 302 -11.19 -11.05 -3.68
N ASN A 303 -10.86 -10.18 -4.64
CA ASN A 303 -10.61 -10.57 -6.03
C ASN A 303 -9.11 -10.48 -6.34
N LEU A 304 -8.41 -11.61 -6.22
CA LEU A 304 -7.02 -11.70 -6.61
C LEU A 304 -6.88 -11.71 -8.14
N HIS A 305 -5.83 -11.08 -8.63
CA HIS A 305 -5.46 -11.03 -10.02
C HIS A 305 -4.53 -12.19 -10.39
N LYS A 306 -4.37 -12.43 -11.71
CA LYS A 306 -3.52 -13.50 -12.20
C LYS A 306 -2.26 -12.96 -12.85
N ILE A 307 -1.14 -13.47 -12.43
CA ILE A 307 0.16 -13.22 -13.04
C ILE A 307 0.26 -14.04 -14.33
N HIS A 308 0.55 -13.40 -15.46
CA HIS A 308 0.65 -14.08 -16.76
C HIS A 308 2.08 -14.56 -17.08
N SER A 309 3.03 -14.30 -16.21
CA SER A 309 4.46 -14.61 -16.36
C SER A 309 4.95 -15.52 -15.24
N LYS A 310 6.12 -16.07 -15.39
CA LYS A 310 6.78 -16.93 -14.40
C LYS A 310 8.10 -16.28 -13.92
N PRO A 311 8.59 -16.65 -12.75
CA PRO A 311 9.92 -16.20 -12.28
C PRO A 311 11.00 -16.45 -13.33
N GLY A 312 11.77 -15.38 -13.61
CA GLY A 312 12.78 -15.32 -14.68
C GLY A 312 12.33 -14.63 -15.96
N ASP A 313 11.03 -14.45 -16.17
CA ASP A 313 10.54 -13.69 -17.32
C ASP A 313 10.87 -12.20 -17.17
N THR A 314 11.10 -11.55 -18.31
CA THR A 314 11.57 -10.16 -18.39
C THR A 314 10.53 -9.31 -19.09
N ALA A 315 10.25 -8.13 -18.54
CA ALA A 315 9.42 -7.12 -19.20
C ALA A 315 10.13 -6.63 -20.49
N PRO A 316 9.48 -6.68 -21.67
CA PRO A 316 10.15 -6.43 -22.96
C PRO A 316 10.74 -5.02 -23.08
N ASP A 317 10.05 -4.02 -22.54
CA ASP A 317 10.38 -2.61 -22.76
C ASP A 317 11.43 -2.05 -21.78
N SER A 318 11.50 -2.62 -20.57
CA SER A 318 12.37 -2.12 -19.49
C SER A 318 13.50 -3.09 -19.13
N GLY A 319 13.34 -4.37 -19.40
CA GLY A 319 14.27 -5.40 -18.94
C GLY A 319 14.11 -5.77 -17.45
N ALA A 320 13.06 -5.28 -16.78
CA ALA A 320 12.73 -5.67 -15.42
C ALA A 320 12.37 -7.16 -15.35
N VAL A 321 12.84 -7.87 -14.33
CA VAL A 321 12.76 -9.33 -14.21
C VAL A 321 11.84 -9.72 -13.07
N LEU A 322 10.80 -10.52 -13.34
CA LEU A 322 9.99 -11.13 -12.28
C LEU A 322 10.82 -12.16 -11.52
N LYS A 323 10.96 -12.00 -10.22
CA LYS A 323 11.74 -12.90 -9.36
C LYS A 323 10.85 -13.86 -8.56
N TYR A 324 9.69 -13.38 -8.14
CA TYR A 324 8.69 -14.16 -7.44
C TYR A 324 7.30 -13.60 -7.71
N GLY A 325 6.28 -14.46 -7.69
CA GLY A 325 4.88 -14.06 -7.82
C GLY A 325 3.96 -15.03 -7.12
N ALA A 326 2.96 -14.50 -6.42
CA ALA A 326 1.88 -15.25 -5.78
C ALA A 326 0.54 -14.60 -6.11
N ASP A 327 -0.36 -15.35 -6.74
CA ASP A 327 -1.63 -14.86 -7.29
C ASP A 327 -2.85 -15.68 -6.86
N ASN A 328 -2.69 -16.50 -5.81
CA ASN A 328 -3.71 -17.44 -5.34
C ASN A 328 -3.86 -17.46 -3.80
N CYS A 329 -3.26 -16.50 -3.14
CA CYS A 329 -3.30 -16.32 -1.69
C CYS A 329 -3.31 -14.83 -1.34
N TRP A 330 -3.75 -14.53 -0.13
CA TRP A 330 -3.61 -13.22 0.48
C TRP A 330 -2.36 -13.18 1.35
N GLY A 331 -2.02 -12.00 1.90
CA GLY A 331 -0.88 -11.94 2.79
C GLY A 331 -0.35 -10.54 3.07
N PHE A 332 0.79 -10.53 3.70
CA PHE A 332 1.56 -9.34 4.06
C PHE A 332 3.05 -9.66 4.00
N MET A 333 3.87 -8.63 4.08
CA MET A 333 5.32 -8.77 4.15
C MET A 333 5.84 -8.21 5.47
N THR A 334 6.88 -8.84 6.01
CA THR A 334 7.70 -8.30 7.08
C THR A 334 9.01 -7.79 6.49
N LEU A 335 9.28 -6.51 6.68
CA LEU A 335 10.57 -5.89 6.35
C LEU A 335 11.38 -5.69 7.61
N THR A 336 12.65 -6.06 7.56
CA THR A 336 13.66 -5.75 8.57
C THR A 336 14.79 -4.97 7.94
N ILE A 337 15.12 -3.82 8.50
CA ILE A 337 16.14 -2.93 7.99
C ILE A 337 17.15 -2.65 9.11
N ASP A 338 18.40 -2.92 8.84
CA ASP A 338 19.52 -2.50 9.66
C ASP A 338 20.46 -1.56 8.85
N LYS A 339 21.64 -1.25 9.38
CA LYS A 339 22.60 -0.36 8.72
C LYS A 339 23.17 -0.91 7.40
N ASP A 340 23.11 -2.23 7.19
CA ASP A 340 23.77 -2.91 6.07
C ASP A 340 22.75 -3.53 5.09
N THR A 341 21.57 -3.94 5.59
CA THR A 341 20.61 -4.75 4.83
C THR A 341 19.16 -4.31 4.95
N ILE A 342 18.43 -4.56 3.86
CA ILE A 342 16.96 -4.57 3.81
C ILE A 342 16.55 -6.00 3.52
N SER A 343 15.92 -6.66 4.48
CA SER A 343 15.45 -8.04 4.33
C SER A 343 13.94 -8.09 4.37
N GLY A 344 13.33 -8.85 3.47
CA GLY A 344 11.88 -9.04 3.40
C GLY A 344 11.50 -10.51 3.42
N VAL A 345 10.39 -10.81 4.09
CA VAL A 345 9.76 -12.14 4.08
C VAL A 345 8.26 -11.98 3.96
N THR A 346 7.62 -12.69 3.02
CA THR A 346 6.15 -12.70 2.90
C THR A 346 5.55 -13.77 3.82
N VAL A 347 4.37 -13.45 4.34
CA VAL A 347 3.47 -14.43 4.97
C VAL A 347 2.27 -14.58 4.05
N GLU A 348 2.18 -15.73 3.40
CA GLU A 348 1.10 -16.06 2.48
C GLU A 348 -0.01 -16.78 3.24
N VAL A 349 -1.24 -16.29 3.10
CA VAL A 349 -2.43 -16.73 3.83
C VAL A 349 -3.41 -17.35 2.86
N GLY A 350 -3.74 -18.61 3.09
CA GLY A 350 -4.74 -19.33 2.30
C GLY A 350 -6.16 -18.82 2.52
N LYS A 351 -7.07 -19.24 1.65
CA LYS A 351 -8.48 -18.90 1.74
C LYS A 351 -9.12 -19.28 3.07
N ASP A 352 -8.66 -20.33 3.71
CA ASP A 352 -9.11 -20.81 5.02
C ASP A 352 -8.42 -20.11 6.21
N GLY A 353 -7.59 -19.11 5.92
CA GLY A 353 -6.84 -18.35 6.91
C GLY A 353 -5.59 -19.07 7.46
N SER A 354 -5.22 -20.23 6.91
CA SER A 354 -3.98 -20.90 7.27
C SER A 354 -2.77 -20.22 6.62
N VAL A 355 -1.65 -20.18 7.32
CA VAL A 355 -0.36 -19.77 6.72
C VAL A 355 0.13 -20.89 5.80
N LEU A 356 0.47 -20.51 4.57
CA LEU A 356 0.97 -21.44 3.57
C LEU A 356 2.47 -21.70 3.78
N ASN A 357 2.95 -22.84 3.27
CA ASN A 357 4.38 -23.19 3.30
C ASN A 357 5.19 -22.50 2.17
N THR A 358 4.53 -21.67 1.37
CA THR A 358 5.16 -20.85 0.34
C THR A 358 5.43 -19.48 0.91
N SER A 359 6.56 -18.89 0.57
CA SER A 359 6.91 -17.52 0.94
C SER A 359 8.05 -17.04 0.05
N ASP A 360 8.07 -15.74 -0.22
CA ASP A 360 9.24 -15.09 -0.78
C ASP A 360 10.15 -14.60 0.35
N SER A 361 11.43 -14.66 0.12
CA SER A 361 12.43 -14.05 1.01
C SER A 361 13.55 -13.44 0.19
N PHE A 362 14.00 -12.26 0.63
CA PHE A 362 15.07 -11.54 -0.05
C PHE A 362 15.91 -10.71 0.92
N SER A 363 17.09 -10.33 0.47
CA SER A 363 17.95 -9.38 1.18
C SER A 363 18.72 -8.53 0.16
N TYR A 364 18.68 -7.22 0.34
CA TYR A 364 19.36 -6.23 -0.49
C TYR A 364 20.19 -5.28 0.37
N PRO A 365 21.24 -4.63 -0.19
CA PRO A 365 22.03 -3.64 0.54
C PRO A 365 21.17 -2.42 0.94
N ALA A 366 21.35 -1.94 2.18
CA ALA A 366 20.70 -0.73 2.69
C ALA A 366 21.52 0.55 2.40
N GLY A 367 22.78 0.40 2.01
CA GLY A 367 23.66 1.54 1.71
C GLY A 367 23.14 2.42 0.58
N PRO A 368 23.59 3.69 0.51
CA PRO A 368 23.10 4.63 -0.49
C PRO A 368 23.48 4.23 -1.91
N VAL A 369 22.52 4.18 -2.81
CA VAL A 369 22.74 3.93 -4.25
C VAL A 369 22.76 5.28 -4.97
N ILE A 370 23.93 5.61 -5.58
CA ILE A 370 24.16 6.91 -6.23
C ILE A 370 24.76 6.67 -7.62
N LEU A 371 24.10 7.19 -8.65
CA LEU A 371 24.63 7.17 -10.00
C LEU A 371 25.80 8.16 -10.14
N SER A 372 26.90 7.69 -10.69
CA SER A 372 28.05 8.56 -11.04
C SER A 372 27.71 9.54 -12.17
N ASP A 373 26.84 9.14 -13.08
CA ASP A 373 26.25 9.98 -14.12
C ASP A 373 24.70 9.85 -14.06
N PRO A 374 24.01 10.81 -13.44
CA PRO A 374 22.55 10.78 -13.34
C PRO A 374 21.82 10.79 -14.69
N LYS A 375 22.50 11.23 -15.77
CA LYS A 375 21.92 11.20 -17.12
C LYS A 375 21.92 9.81 -17.76
N SER A 376 22.66 8.87 -17.17
CA SER A 376 22.70 7.48 -17.62
C SER A 376 21.61 6.59 -17.04
N VAL A 377 20.62 7.17 -16.33
CA VAL A 377 19.48 6.40 -15.83
C VAL A 377 18.82 5.67 -16.99
N PRO A 378 18.65 4.33 -16.90
CA PRO A 378 17.94 3.59 -17.94
C PRO A 378 16.47 3.98 -17.99
N THR A 379 15.79 3.70 -19.09
CA THR A 379 14.34 3.76 -19.14
C THR A 379 13.75 2.71 -18.20
N LEU A 380 12.88 3.14 -17.30
CA LEU A 380 12.25 2.28 -16.30
C LEU A 380 10.97 1.62 -16.82
#